data_6d83e61600677bee93d3d218b5886145
#
_entry.id   6d83e61600677bee93d3d218b5886145
#
_cell.length_a   1.000
_cell.length_b   1.000
_cell.length_c   1.000
_cell.angle_alpha   90.00
_cell.angle_beta   90.00
_cell.angle_gamma   90.00
#
_symmetry.space_group_name_H-M   'P 1'
#
loop_
_entity.id
_entity.type
_entity.pdbx_description
1 polymer ?
#
loop_
_entity_poly.entity_id
_entity_poly.type
_entity_poly.pdbx_seq_one_letter_code
_entity_poly.pdbx_strand_id
1 'polypeptide(L)'
;VRRRLTLALLLRAFEGTVRTTAMVMAIVIAAYFLNFVLSTLGLTDAAVKWVGELGWSPIAVLTAIIVLYVVLGCFVESLTLMIATTPIVVPIIVQLGFSPIWFGVVFVILIETALITPPIGMNLFVVQSVRKNGPFRDVVMGSLPFVVLMFLMIAALIAFPDLALWLPSAFAASRA
;
A
#
# COMPACT_ATOMS: atom_id res chain seq x y z
N VAL A 1 27.83 -6.02 -25.28
CA VAL A 1 26.81 -6.95 -24.72
C VAL A 1 27.48 -8.32 -24.64
N ARG A 2 27.89 -8.76 -23.43
CA ARG A 2 28.59 -10.03 -23.21
C ARG A 2 27.60 -11.20 -23.43
N ARG A 3 27.92 -12.11 -24.33
CA ARG A 3 27.21 -13.38 -24.62
C ARG A 3 27.18 -14.29 -23.37
N ARG A 4 26.35 -13.97 -22.38
CA ARG A 4 26.16 -14.79 -21.16
C ARG A 4 24.77 -15.40 -21.04
N LEU A 5 23.99 -15.36 -22.13
CA LEU A 5 22.72 -16.09 -22.21
C LEU A 5 22.98 -17.58 -22.41
N THR A 6 22.87 -18.35 -21.34
CA THR A 6 22.93 -19.81 -21.37
C THR A 6 21.53 -20.37 -21.09
N LEU A 7 21.25 -21.58 -21.63
CA LEU A 7 19.99 -22.27 -21.38
C LEU A 7 19.74 -22.44 -19.86
N ALA A 8 20.79 -22.73 -19.10
CA ALA A 8 20.70 -22.86 -17.65
C ALA A 8 20.30 -21.53 -16.96
N LEU A 9 20.74 -20.38 -17.47
CA LEU A 9 20.34 -19.07 -16.97
C LEU A 9 18.85 -18.79 -17.26
N LEU A 10 18.41 -19.13 -18.48
CA LEU A 10 17.01 -19.00 -18.88
C LEU A 10 16.10 -19.88 -18.01
N LEU A 11 16.45 -21.15 -17.82
CA LEU A 11 15.67 -22.06 -16.97
C LEU A 11 15.56 -21.55 -15.53
N ARG A 12 16.64 -21.05 -14.93
CA ARG A 12 16.61 -20.45 -13.59
C ARG A 12 15.73 -19.19 -13.53
N ALA A 13 15.79 -18.36 -14.58
CA ALA A 13 14.93 -17.17 -14.67
C ALA A 13 13.45 -17.57 -14.78
N PHE A 14 13.14 -18.56 -15.61
CA PHE A 14 11.78 -19.11 -15.72
C PHE A 14 11.28 -19.68 -14.38
N GLU A 15 12.10 -20.51 -13.72
CA GLU A 15 11.76 -21.10 -12.42
C GLU A 15 11.49 -19.99 -11.38
N GLY A 16 12.36 -18.96 -11.31
CA GLY A 16 12.16 -17.83 -10.43
C GLY A 16 10.87 -17.06 -10.72
N THR A 17 10.58 -16.80 -12.00
CA THR A 17 9.34 -16.15 -12.45
C THR A 17 8.11 -16.95 -12.08
N VAL A 18 8.09 -18.25 -12.40
CA VAL A 18 6.96 -19.14 -12.08
C VAL A 18 6.70 -19.18 -10.58
N ARG A 19 7.75 -19.29 -9.77
CA ARG A 19 7.65 -19.33 -8.33
C ARG A 19 7.03 -18.04 -7.77
N THR A 20 7.54 -16.88 -8.21
CA THR A 20 7.02 -15.57 -7.75
C THR A 20 5.58 -15.36 -8.22
N THR A 21 5.28 -15.67 -9.48
CA THR A 21 3.92 -15.53 -10.02
C THR A 21 2.93 -16.45 -9.28
N ALA A 22 3.31 -17.71 -9.04
CA ALA A 22 2.47 -18.65 -8.29
C ALA A 22 2.18 -18.15 -6.86
N MET A 23 3.19 -17.60 -6.18
CA MET A 23 3.02 -17.02 -4.86
C MET A 23 2.06 -15.82 -4.89
N VAL A 24 2.23 -14.89 -5.82
CA VAL A 24 1.35 -13.72 -5.97
C VAL A 24 -0.08 -14.17 -6.29
N MET A 25 -0.26 -15.12 -7.22
CA MET A 25 -1.59 -15.65 -7.56
C MET A 25 -2.26 -16.33 -6.37
N ALA A 26 -1.53 -17.09 -5.56
CA ALA A 26 -2.06 -17.72 -4.35
C ALA A 26 -2.55 -16.66 -3.35
N ILE A 27 -1.80 -15.57 -3.15
CA ILE A 27 -2.21 -14.45 -2.30
C ILE A 27 -3.48 -13.79 -2.85
N VAL A 28 -3.54 -13.53 -4.15
CA VAL A 28 -4.71 -12.93 -4.81
C VAL A 28 -5.95 -13.80 -4.62
N ILE A 29 -5.84 -15.11 -4.86
CA ILE A 29 -6.96 -16.06 -4.68
C ILE A 29 -7.42 -16.09 -3.22
N ALA A 30 -6.49 -16.20 -2.27
CA ALA A 30 -6.81 -16.20 -0.85
C ALA A 30 -7.50 -14.89 -0.42
N ALA A 31 -7.07 -13.76 -0.97
CA ALA A 31 -7.65 -12.47 -0.69
C ALA A 31 -9.06 -12.31 -1.27
N TYR A 32 -9.32 -12.79 -2.49
CA TYR A 32 -10.68 -12.86 -3.03
C TYR A 32 -11.60 -13.73 -2.18
N PHE A 33 -11.09 -14.87 -1.71
CA PHE A 33 -11.84 -15.73 -0.79
C PHE A 33 -12.14 -15.01 0.54
N LEU A 34 -11.14 -14.35 1.12
CA LEU A 34 -11.33 -13.54 2.33
C LEU A 34 -12.39 -12.44 2.12
N ASN A 35 -12.31 -11.73 0.99
CA ASN A 35 -13.30 -10.73 0.60
C ASN A 35 -14.73 -11.29 0.55
N PHE A 36 -14.90 -12.44 -0.09
CA PHE A 36 -16.17 -13.13 -0.16
C PHE A 36 -16.71 -13.45 1.25
N VAL A 37 -15.84 -13.99 2.12
CA VAL A 37 -16.21 -14.31 3.51
C VAL A 37 -16.61 -13.05 4.30
N LEU A 38 -15.79 -11.98 4.22
CA LEU A 38 -16.04 -10.72 4.92
C LEU A 38 -17.38 -10.09 4.49
N SER A 39 -17.65 -10.09 3.18
CA SER A 39 -18.91 -9.58 2.63
C SER A 39 -20.10 -10.44 3.03
N THR A 40 -19.97 -11.78 2.97
CA THR A 40 -21.06 -12.70 3.34
C THR A 40 -21.42 -12.63 4.84
N LEU A 41 -20.42 -12.41 5.69
CA LEU A 41 -20.61 -12.21 7.13
C LEU A 41 -21.09 -10.81 7.51
N GLY A 42 -21.19 -9.88 6.55
CA GLY A 42 -21.57 -8.48 6.81
C GLY A 42 -20.55 -7.70 7.62
N LEU A 43 -19.29 -8.19 7.71
CA LEU A 43 -18.25 -7.54 8.51
C LEU A 43 -17.86 -6.17 7.94
N THR A 44 -17.91 -6.01 6.63
CA THR A 44 -17.66 -4.72 5.98
C THR A 44 -18.71 -3.69 6.42
N ASP A 45 -19.99 -4.04 6.36
CA ASP A 45 -21.09 -3.16 6.76
C ASP A 45 -21.03 -2.85 8.26
N ALA A 46 -20.70 -3.84 9.08
CA ALA A 46 -20.51 -3.67 10.51
C ALA A 46 -19.36 -2.69 10.83
N ALA A 47 -18.23 -2.79 10.10
CA ALA A 47 -17.11 -1.88 10.27
C ALA A 47 -17.46 -0.44 9.86
N VAL A 48 -18.15 -0.27 8.72
CA VAL A 48 -18.65 1.02 8.23
C VAL A 48 -19.60 1.66 9.25
N LYS A 49 -20.55 0.89 9.78
CA LYS A 49 -21.49 1.34 10.79
C LYS A 49 -20.78 1.73 12.10
N TRP A 50 -19.87 0.90 12.58
CA TRP A 50 -19.11 1.16 13.79
C TRP A 50 -18.29 2.46 13.68
N VAL A 51 -17.62 2.70 12.55
CA VAL A 51 -16.90 3.96 12.30
C VAL A 51 -17.85 5.15 12.29
N GLY A 52 -19.05 5.01 11.71
CA GLY A 52 -20.08 6.05 11.72
C GLY A 52 -20.58 6.39 13.12
N GLU A 53 -20.70 5.37 13.99
CA GLU A 53 -21.15 5.53 15.39
C GLU A 53 -20.11 6.18 16.31
N LEU A 54 -18.80 6.16 15.93
CA LEU A 54 -17.74 6.83 16.69
C LEU A 54 -17.92 8.35 16.79
N GLY A 55 -18.65 8.96 15.85
CA GLY A 55 -18.85 10.41 15.81
C GLY A 55 -17.57 11.22 15.56
N TRP A 56 -16.53 10.59 15.06
CA TRP A 56 -15.27 11.25 14.73
C TRP A 56 -15.40 12.05 13.43
N SER A 57 -14.62 13.13 13.33
CA SER A 57 -14.54 13.87 12.07
C SER A 57 -13.92 13.00 10.96
N PRO A 58 -14.30 13.20 9.68
CA PRO A 58 -13.72 12.44 8.56
C PRO A 58 -12.19 12.46 8.53
N ILE A 59 -11.59 13.60 8.87
CA ILE A 59 -10.12 13.74 8.94
C ILE A 59 -9.52 12.92 10.09
N ALA A 60 -10.21 12.84 11.24
CA ALA A 60 -9.73 12.04 12.36
C ALA A 60 -9.74 10.55 12.04
N VAL A 61 -10.79 10.05 11.39
CA VAL A 61 -10.85 8.66 10.90
C VAL A 61 -9.78 8.38 9.86
N LEU A 62 -9.61 9.28 8.89
CA LEU A 62 -8.56 9.17 7.88
C LEU A 62 -7.17 9.11 8.53
N THR A 63 -6.90 9.96 9.50
CA THR A 63 -5.63 9.97 10.24
C THR A 63 -5.42 8.65 11.00
N ALA A 64 -6.45 8.12 11.63
CA ALA A 64 -6.40 6.82 12.31
C ALA A 64 -6.08 5.67 11.32
N ILE A 65 -6.69 5.70 10.13
CA ILE A 65 -6.40 4.76 9.04
C ILE A 65 -4.94 4.89 8.59
N ILE A 66 -4.44 6.11 8.40
CA ILE A 66 -3.03 6.36 8.02
C ILE A 66 -2.09 5.77 9.08
N VAL A 67 -2.30 6.06 10.36
CA VAL A 67 -1.49 5.52 11.45
C VAL A 67 -1.53 3.99 11.48
N LEU A 68 -2.73 3.41 11.33
CA LEU A 68 -2.90 1.96 11.27
C LEU A 68 -2.06 1.34 10.14
N TYR A 69 -2.10 1.93 8.94
CA TYR A 69 -1.34 1.43 7.80
C TYR A 69 0.17 1.61 7.93
N VAL A 70 0.63 2.69 8.53
CA VAL A 70 2.05 2.87 8.85
C VAL A 70 2.52 1.77 9.80
N VAL A 71 1.74 1.46 10.83
CA VAL A 71 2.06 0.39 11.77
C VAL A 71 2.02 -0.98 11.09
N LEU A 72 0.92 -1.33 10.40
CA LEU A 72 0.76 -2.63 9.74
C LEU A 72 1.79 -2.82 8.62
N GLY A 73 2.06 -1.80 7.81
CA GLY A 73 2.99 -1.88 6.70
C GLY A 73 4.46 -2.01 7.12
N CYS A 74 4.80 -1.72 8.39
CA CYS A 74 6.11 -2.08 8.92
C CYS A 74 6.32 -3.61 8.99
N PHE A 75 5.24 -4.40 9.09
CA PHE A 75 5.29 -5.85 9.36
C PHE A 75 4.76 -6.70 8.21
N VAL A 76 3.84 -6.16 7.41
CA VAL A 76 3.10 -6.89 6.38
C VAL A 76 3.53 -6.42 5.00
N GLU A 77 3.67 -7.36 4.09
CA GLU A 77 4.01 -7.09 2.69
C GLU A 77 2.89 -6.28 2.00
N SER A 78 3.27 -5.36 1.10
CA SER A 78 2.38 -4.36 0.51
C SER A 78 1.17 -4.94 -0.23
N LEU A 79 1.38 -5.94 -1.09
CA LEU A 79 0.29 -6.55 -1.86
C LEU A 79 -0.72 -7.24 -0.94
N THR A 80 -0.23 -7.99 0.05
CA THR A 80 -1.07 -8.66 1.03
C THR A 80 -1.90 -7.65 1.82
N LEU A 81 -1.27 -6.57 2.29
CA LEU A 81 -1.95 -5.52 3.04
C LEU A 81 -3.01 -4.83 2.18
N MET A 82 -2.67 -4.45 0.94
CA MET A 82 -3.62 -3.82 0.01
C MET A 82 -4.83 -4.71 -0.23
N ILE A 83 -4.61 -5.94 -0.66
CA ILE A 83 -5.70 -6.82 -1.10
C ILE A 83 -6.59 -7.22 0.08
N ALA A 84 -6.01 -7.48 1.26
CA ALA A 84 -6.78 -7.91 2.43
C ALA A 84 -7.65 -6.78 3.03
N THR A 85 -7.19 -5.53 2.97
CA THR A 85 -7.84 -4.43 3.69
C THR A 85 -8.70 -3.52 2.82
N THR A 86 -8.44 -3.43 1.52
CA THR A 86 -9.20 -2.60 0.57
C THR A 86 -10.72 -2.78 0.67
N PRO A 87 -11.27 -3.99 0.80
CA PRO A 87 -12.71 -4.20 0.87
C PRO A 87 -13.38 -3.64 2.11
N ILE A 88 -12.61 -3.44 3.18
CA ILE A 88 -13.11 -2.86 4.42
C ILE A 88 -12.92 -1.35 4.39
N VAL A 89 -11.74 -0.90 3.97
CA VAL A 89 -11.34 0.51 4.10
C VAL A 89 -11.97 1.39 3.03
N VAL A 90 -12.08 0.91 1.78
CA VAL A 90 -12.67 1.72 0.70
C VAL A 90 -14.13 2.12 0.97
N PRO A 91 -15.03 1.23 1.43
CA PRO A 91 -16.37 1.62 1.83
C PRO A 91 -16.40 2.67 2.94
N ILE A 92 -15.52 2.58 3.94
CA ILE A 92 -15.38 3.58 5.01
C ILE A 92 -14.98 4.94 4.41
N ILE A 93 -13.99 4.97 3.54
CA ILE A 93 -13.51 6.19 2.86
C ILE A 93 -14.62 6.85 2.05
N VAL A 94 -15.41 6.06 1.31
CA VAL A 94 -16.56 6.55 0.54
C VAL A 94 -17.64 7.11 1.45
N GLN A 95 -17.95 6.44 2.57
CA GLN A 95 -18.92 6.93 3.57
C GLN A 95 -18.49 8.26 4.19
N LEU A 96 -17.17 8.46 4.37
CA LEU A 96 -16.62 9.71 4.88
C LEU A 96 -16.65 10.86 3.85
N GLY A 97 -17.07 10.59 2.61
CA GLY A 97 -17.17 11.57 1.53
C GLY A 97 -15.90 11.76 0.71
N PHE A 98 -14.88 10.93 0.90
CA PHE A 98 -13.65 10.99 0.09
C PHE A 98 -13.79 10.22 -1.21
N SER A 99 -13.13 10.71 -2.27
CA SER A 99 -13.04 10.00 -3.55
C SER A 99 -12.23 8.70 -3.41
N PRO A 100 -12.72 7.54 -3.89
CA PRO A 100 -11.96 6.31 -3.87
C PRO A 100 -10.71 6.37 -4.77
N ILE A 101 -10.74 7.17 -5.86
CA ILE A 101 -9.58 7.37 -6.74
C ILE A 101 -8.49 8.14 -5.99
N TRP A 102 -8.86 9.24 -5.32
CA TRP A 102 -7.94 10.00 -4.49
C TRP A 102 -7.34 9.13 -3.37
N PHE A 103 -8.18 8.37 -2.68
CA PHE A 103 -7.70 7.47 -1.63
C PHE A 103 -6.76 6.41 -2.18
N GLY A 104 -7.01 5.86 -3.36
CA GLY A 104 -6.12 4.91 -4.02
C GLY A 104 -4.70 5.47 -4.22
N VAL A 105 -4.56 6.73 -4.63
CA VAL A 105 -3.26 7.40 -4.76
C VAL A 105 -2.58 7.57 -3.39
N VAL A 106 -3.32 8.09 -2.41
CA VAL A 106 -2.81 8.23 -1.03
C VAL A 106 -2.40 6.88 -0.45
N PHE A 107 -3.20 5.85 -0.69
CA PHE A 107 -2.99 4.50 -0.19
C PHE A 107 -1.70 3.85 -0.69
N VAL A 108 -1.42 3.98 -1.98
CA VAL A 108 -0.15 3.48 -2.55
C VAL A 108 1.04 4.18 -1.92
N ILE A 109 1.03 5.51 -1.83
CA ILE A 109 2.12 6.28 -1.21
C ILE A 109 2.27 5.91 0.26
N LEU A 110 1.17 5.71 0.96
CA LEU A 110 1.15 5.34 2.37
C LEU A 110 1.80 3.98 2.63
N ILE A 111 1.46 2.97 1.83
CA ILE A 111 2.03 1.62 1.94
C ILE A 111 3.53 1.65 1.64
N GLU A 112 3.94 2.32 0.56
CA GLU A 112 5.37 2.46 0.24
C GLU A 112 6.14 3.21 1.34
N THR A 113 5.52 4.22 1.94
CA THR A 113 6.09 4.93 3.11
C THR A 113 6.30 3.96 4.27
N ALA A 114 5.31 3.12 4.57
CA ALA A 114 5.38 2.18 5.67
C ALA A 114 6.50 1.14 5.50
N LEU A 115 6.76 0.69 4.25
CA LEU A 115 7.84 -0.26 3.94
C LEU A 115 9.25 0.27 4.18
N ILE A 116 9.43 1.58 4.23
CA ILE A 116 10.71 2.23 4.52
C ILE A 116 10.75 2.92 5.89
N THR A 117 9.64 2.84 6.64
CA THR A 117 9.52 3.48 7.96
C THR A 117 10.06 2.56 9.07
N PRO A 118 10.95 3.04 9.94
CA PRO A 118 11.36 2.30 11.14
C PRO A 118 10.16 2.03 12.07
N PRO A 119 10.15 0.95 12.87
CA PRO A 119 11.32 0.19 13.33
C PRO A 119 11.72 -0.98 12.42
N ILE A 120 10.83 -1.53 11.60
CA ILE A 120 11.14 -2.70 10.79
C ILE A 120 11.40 -2.30 9.35
N GLY A 121 10.42 -1.78 8.62
CA GLY A 121 10.55 -1.34 7.23
C GLY A 121 11.20 -2.41 6.34
N MET A 122 10.42 -3.34 5.79
CA MET A 122 10.96 -4.53 5.10
C MET A 122 12.00 -4.19 4.03
N ASN A 123 11.83 -3.07 3.30
CA ASN A 123 12.78 -2.64 2.28
C ASN A 123 14.13 -2.22 2.86
N LEU A 124 14.20 -1.77 4.12
CA LEU A 124 15.47 -1.42 4.77
C LEU A 124 16.37 -2.63 4.96
N PHE A 125 15.80 -3.81 5.25
CA PHE A 125 16.57 -5.06 5.33
C PHE A 125 17.09 -5.51 3.97
N VAL A 126 16.30 -5.31 2.91
CA VAL A 126 16.75 -5.59 1.53
C VAL A 126 17.94 -4.71 1.18
N VAL A 127 17.86 -3.40 1.45
CA VAL A 127 18.97 -2.46 1.24
C VAL A 127 20.21 -2.88 2.06
N GLN A 128 20.02 -3.24 3.32
CA GLN A 128 21.12 -3.71 4.17
C GLN A 128 21.77 -4.98 3.63
N SER A 129 20.98 -5.93 3.12
CA SER A 129 21.52 -7.18 2.55
C SER A 129 22.38 -6.97 1.32
N VAL A 130 22.06 -5.98 0.49
CA VAL A 130 22.82 -5.60 -0.71
C VAL A 130 24.08 -4.81 -0.33
N ARG A 131 24.00 -3.94 0.66
CA ARG A 131 25.11 -3.10 1.11
C ARG A 131 26.28 -3.90 1.70
N LYS A 132 26.04 -5.05 2.31
CA LYS A 132 27.00 -5.99 2.91
C LYS A 132 27.86 -5.45 4.07
N ASN A 133 28.13 -4.15 4.13
CA ASN A 133 29.01 -3.52 5.11
C ASN A 133 28.33 -2.32 5.78
N GLY A 134 28.64 -2.10 7.07
CA GLY A 134 28.11 -0.99 7.86
C GLY A 134 26.90 -1.35 8.73
N PRO A 135 26.63 -0.56 9.78
CA PRO A 135 25.52 -0.81 10.70
C PRO A 135 24.17 -0.53 10.04
N PHE A 136 23.15 -1.27 10.42
CA PHE A 136 21.76 -1.08 9.96
C PHE A 136 21.24 0.34 10.21
N ARG A 137 21.72 0.97 11.27
CA ARG A 137 21.40 2.36 11.62
C ARG A 137 21.64 3.34 10.45
N ASP A 138 22.70 3.15 9.67
CA ASP A 138 22.99 4.05 8.54
C ASP A 138 21.93 3.96 7.45
N VAL A 139 21.38 2.76 7.21
CA VAL A 139 20.29 2.55 6.27
C VAL A 139 19.03 3.26 6.76
N VAL A 140 18.71 3.09 8.04
CA VAL A 140 17.59 3.77 8.69
C VAL A 140 17.74 5.29 8.61
N MET A 141 18.89 5.83 9.01
CA MET A 141 19.13 7.28 8.98
C MET A 141 19.12 7.84 7.55
N GLY A 142 19.59 7.06 6.57
CA GLY A 142 19.56 7.43 5.16
C GLY A 142 18.15 7.42 4.56
N SER A 143 17.23 6.62 5.09
CA SER A 143 15.83 6.57 4.64
C SER A 143 14.95 7.69 5.23
N LEU A 144 15.29 8.22 6.41
CA LEU A 144 14.45 9.20 7.11
C LEU A 144 14.08 10.44 6.27
N PRO A 145 14.96 11.07 5.48
CA PRO A 145 14.58 12.20 4.63
C PRO A 145 13.49 11.83 3.62
N PHE A 146 13.54 10.61 3.06
CA PHE A 146 12.53 10.12 2.12
C PHE A 146 11.21 9.85 2.83
N VAL A 147 11.24 9.26 4.03
CA VAL A 147 10.04 9.06 4.87
C VAL A 147 9.35 10.40 5.14
N VAL A 148 10.11 11.42 5.53
CA VAL A 148 9.56 12.76 5.78
C VAL A 148 8.93 13.34 4.50
N LEU A 149 9.62 13.24 3.35
CA LEU A 149 9.09 13.72 2.07
C LEU A 149 7.79 13.00 1.69
N MET A 150 7.70 11.70 1.91
CA MET A 150 6.47 10.94 1.62
C MET A 150 5.32 11.31 2.54
N PHE A 151 5.57 11.55 3.83
CA PHE A 151 4.53 12.10 4.73
C PHE A 151 4.12 13.51 4.33
N LEU A 152 5.04 14.36 3.89
CA LEU A 152 4.71 15.68 3.34
C LEU A 152 3.86 15.57 2.08
N MET A 153 4.14 14.61 1.20
CA MET A 153 3.33 14.33 0.02
C MET A 153 1.92 13.87 0.41
N ILE A 154 1.77 12.98 1.39
CA ILE A 154 0.47 12.55 1.91
C ILE A 154 -0.30 13.76 2.47
N ALA A 155 0.36 14.60 3.26
CA ALA A 155 -0.24 15.82 3.80
C ALA A 155 -0.66 16.79 2.69
N ALA A 156 0.15 16.95 1.64
CA ALA A 156 -0.18 17.78 0.48
C ALA A 156 -1.40 17.22 -0.28
N LEU A 157 -1.51 15.90 -0.46
CA LEU A 157 -2.67 15.27 -1.11
C LEU A 157 -3.95 15.39 -0.27
N ILE A 158 -3.83 15.42 1.06
CA ILE A 158 -4.98 15.68 1.95
C ILE A 158 -5.41 17.15 1.86
N ALA A 159 -4.45 18.08 1.82
CA ALA A 159 -4.74 19.52 1.72
C ALA A 159 -5.24 19.92 0.32
N PHE A 160 -4.72 19.28 -0.72
CA PHE A 160 -4.99 19.59 -2.13
C PHE A 160 -5.37 18.30 -2.89
N PRO A 161 -6.60 17.78 -2.75
CA PRO A 161 -7.04 16.55 -3.42
C PRO A 161 -6.94 16.59 -4.94
N ASP A 162 -7.02 17.78 -5.53
CA ASP A 162 -6.92 17.98 -6.98
C ASP A 162 -5.55 17.56 -7.55
N LEU A 163 -4.50 17.49 -6.75
CA LEU A 163 -3.21 16.96 -7.18
C LEU A 163 -3.33 15.50 -7.68
N ALA A 164 -4.20 14.70 -7.06
CA ALA A 164 -4.48 13.34 -7.49
C ALA A 164 -5.63 13.25 -8.49
N LEU A 165 -6.59 14.17 -8.43
CA LEU A 165 -7.83 14.09 -9.21
C LEU A 165 -7.79 14.86 -10.52
N TRP A 166 -6.85 15.79 -10.71
CA TRP A 166 -6.78 16.62 -11.91
C TRP A 166 -6.70 15.79 -13.20
N LEU A 167 -5.81 14.83 -13.27
CA LEU A 167 -5.64 14.02 -14.48
C LEU A 167 -6.85 13.12 -14.77
N PRO A 168 -7.39 12.34 -13.81
CA PRO A 168 -8.63 11.59 -14.02
C PRO A 168 -9.82 12.44 -14.44
N SER A 169 -9.98 13.63 -13.84
CA SER A 169 -11.08 14.55 -14.19
C SER A 169 -10.94 15.11 -15.60
N ALA A 170 -9.73 15.47 -16.02
CA ALA A 170 -9.47 15.95 -17.38
C ALA A 170 -9.80 14.88 -18.44
N PHE A 171 -9.47 13.62 -18.20
CA PHE A 171 -9.83 12.51 -19.09
C PHE A 171 -11.33 12.19 -19.07
N ALA A 172 -12.01 12.34 -17.95
CA ALA A 172 -13.45 12.15 -17.89
C ALA A 172 -14.18 13.23 -18.70
N ALA A 173 -13.74 14.48 -18.59
CA ALA A 173 -14.30 15.61 -19.35
C ALA A 173 -14.07 15.50 -20.87
N SER A 174 -13.00 14.84 -21.32
CA SER A 174 -12.72 14.64 -22.75
C SER A 174 -13.56 13.54 -23.41
N ARG A 175 -14.30 12.74 -22.63
CA ARG A 175 -15.16 11.64 -23.11
C ARG A 175 -16.65 11.92 -23.01
N ALA A 176 -17.03 13.03 -22.39
CA ALA A 176 -18.41 13.53 -22.32
C ALA A 176 -18.70 14.53 -23.44
#